data_6b99e3673ec0633ea08f670da7fd73fe
#
_entry.id   6b99e3673ec0633ea08f670da7fd73fe
#
_cell.length_a   1.000
_cell.length_b   1.000
_cell.length_c   1.000
_cell.angle_alpha   90.00
_cell.angle_beta   90.00
_cell.angle_gamma   90.00
#
_symmetry.space_group_name_H-M   'P 1'
#
loop_
_entity.id
_entity.type
_entity.pdbx_description
1 polymer ?
#
loop_
_entity_poly.entity_id
_entity_poly.type
_entity_poly.pdbx_seq_one_letter_code
_entity_poly.pdbx_strand_id
1 'polypeptide(L)'
;MATTVQEVAAVDTTIGQRILPADLLRWGSQNRRNLPWRDSRDPWAVLVAEVMLQQTRVDRVAERWPRFLIRFPNVASCASVPPAEVIAEWSGLGYNRRAVYLHRAAGVVMARHGGQIPTERAELEALPGIGPYTARAVRAFAHEVEAAVVDTNVARILARWTGRRLTAREAQNLADQSVPSGRVWSWNQTLLDLGALTCTARVPDCKRCPLADRCAWRGEGSDPARGSAGVSGGQTPFEGSDRQGRGRLVAALAGGPVTDGRLADAMGWPEDADRAHRVVGTLVADGLVVVCASGYALPGWESGT
;
A
#
# COMPACT_ATOMS: atom_id res chain seq x y z
N MET A 1 -9.96 22.98 46.42
CA MET A 1 -9.98 21.95 45.37
C MET A 1 -9.23 22.50 44.20
N ALA A 2 -7.98 22.08 44.00
CA ALA A 2 -7.11 22.55 42.94
C ALA A 2 -7.24 21.60 41.75
N THR A 3 -7.73 22.12 40.65
CA THR A 3 -7.87 21.40 39.39
C THR A 3 -6.50 21.36 38.69
N THR A 4 -5.88 20.20 38.69
CA THR A 4 -4.60 19.96 38.00
C THR A 4 -4.86 19.99 36.52
N VAL A 5 -4.44 21.05 35.83
CA VAL A 5 -4.38 21.12 34.36
C VAL A 5 -3.22 20.23 33.96
N GLN A 6 -3.52 19.09 33.32
CA GLN A 6 -2.51 18.25 32.66
C GLN A 6 -1.87 19.06 31.54
N GLU A 7 -0.60 19.38 31.71
CA GLU A 7 0.27 19.94 30.70
C GLU A 7 0.36 18.97 29.51
N VAL A 8 -0.33 19.28 28.44
CA VAL A 8 -0.14 18.62 27.14
C VAL A 8 1.28 18.99 26.72
N ALA A 9 2.18 18.03 26.77
CA ALA A 9 3.55 18.20 26.33
C ALA A 9 3.57 18.83 24.95
N ALA A 10 4.08 20.04 24.84
CA ALA A 10 4.24 20.75 23.58
C ALA A 10 5.04 19.86 22.61
N VAL A 11 4.46 19.52 21.48
CA VAL A 11 5.18 18.86 20.39
C VAL A 11 6.34 19.79 20.00
N ASP A 12 7.56 19.31 20.17
CA ASP A 12 8.76 20.10 19.86
C ASP A 12 8.77 20.48 18.37
N THR A 13 8.27 21.68 18.06
CA THR A 13 8.20 22.25 16.73
C THR A 13 9.59 22.53 16.12
N THR A 14 10.66 22.46 16.93
CA THR A 14 12.04 22.64 16.47
C THR A 14 12.54 21.50 15.58
N ILE A 15 11.93 20.34 15.60
CA ILE A 15 12.38 19.17 14.83
C ILE A 15 12.10 19.35 13.33
N GLY A 16 10.96 19.92 12.94
CA GLY A 16 10.64 20.27 11.56
C GLY A 16 11.62 21.28 10.95
N GLN A 17 12.16 22.19 11.78
CA GLN A 17 13.12 23.21 11.36
C GLN A 17 14.57 22.68 11.22
N ARG A 18 14.89 21.50 11.77
CA ARG A 18 16.24 20.91 11.69
C ARG A 18 16.52 20.22 10.37
N ILE A 19 15.49 19.79 9.62
CA ILE A 19 15.67 19.30 8.27
C ILE A 19 15.78 20.52 7.35
N LEU A 20 16.96 20.69 6.73
CA LEU A 20 17.09 21.64 5.65
C LEU A 20 16.49 21.00 4.40
N PRO A 21 15.31 21.43 3.92
CA PRO A 21 14.62 20.80 2.78
C PRO A 21 15.51 20.71 1.54
N ALA A 22 16.38 21.71 1.35
CA ALA A 22 17.29 21.79 0.23
C ALA A 22 18.31 20.63 0.21
N ASP A 23 18.86 20.26 1.35
CA ASP A 23 19.88 19.21 1.41
C ASP A 23 19.24 17.83 1.17
N LEU A 24 18.10 17.58 1.81
CA LEU A 24 17.37 16.32 1.66
C LEU A 24 16.80 16.15 0.25
N LEU A 25 16.24 17.22 -0.34
CA LEU A 25 15.73 17.21 -1.71
C LEU A 25 16.86 17.02 -2.74
N ARG A 26 18.05 17.59 -2.50
CA ARG A 26 19.23 17.35 -3.33
C ARG A 26 19.65 15.89 -3.29
N TRP A 27 19.73 15.30 -2.10
CA TRP A 27 19.98 13.87 -1.96
C TRP A 27 18.92 13.05 -2.69
N GLY A 28 17.62 13.37 -2.52
CA GLY A 28 16.52 12.68 -3.18
C GLY A 28 16.58 12.74 -4.70
N SER A 29 16.96 13.89 -5.29
CA SER A 29 17.10 14.02 -6.73
C SER A 29 18.22 13.14 -7.31
N GLN A 30 19.30 12.94 -6.54
CA GLN A 30 20.47 12.13 -6.94
C GLN A 30 20.28 10.63 -6.69
N ASN A 31 19.38 10.24 -5.76
CA ASN A 31 19.21 8.86 -5.32
C ASN A 31 17.80 8.31 -5.60
N ARG A 32 17.01 9.01 -6.40
CA ARG A 32 15.64 8.59 -6.74
C ARG A 32 15.64 7.27 -7.49
N ARG A 33 14.88 6.28 -6.94
CA ARG A 33 14.66 5.01 -7.63
C ARG A 33 13.84 5.22 -8.89
N ASN A 34 14.25 4.60 -9.99
CA ASN A 34 13.46 4.57 -11.22
C ASN A 34 12.33 3.55 -11.06
N LEU A 35 11.09 4.03 -10.88
CA LEU A 35 9.89 3.21 -10.70
C LEU A 35 8.83 3.70 -11.69
N PRO A 36 8.19 2.80 -12.46
CA PRO A 36 7.38 3.20 -13.61
C PRO A 36 6.22 4.14 -13.28
N TRP A 37 5.61 4.02 -12.10
CA TRP A 37 4.49 4.88 -11.67
C TRP A 37 4.90 6.29 -11.24
N ARG A 38 6.20 6.56 -11.05
CA ARG A 38 6.69 7.87 -10.59
C ARG A 38 6.67 8.94 -11.66
N ASP A 39 6.66 8.54 -12.93
CA ASP A 39 6.61 9.46 -14.06
C ASP A 39 5.16 9.84 -14.41
N SER A 40 4.17 9.17 -13.81
CA SER A 40 2.76 9.49 -14.00
C SER A 40 2.24 10.47 -12.95
N ARG A 41 1.35 11.37 -13.39
CA ARG A 41 0.47 12.19 -12.55
C ARG A 41 -1.00 11.86 -12.78
N ASP A 42 -1.28 10.87 -13.61
CA ASP A 42 -2.63 10.38 -13.80
C ASP A 42 -3.17 9.78 -12.48
N PRO A 43 -4.26 10.32 -11.92
CA PRO A 43 -4.81 9.86 -10.64
C PRO A 43 -5.21 8.38 -10.63
N TRP A 44 -5.69 7.84 -11.77
CA TRP A 44 -5.99 6.42 -11.88
C TRP A 44 -4.72 5.57 -11.81
N ALA A 45 -3.73 5.92 -12.59
CA ALA A 45 -2.46 5.21 -12.63
C ALA A 45 -1.75 5.22 -11.25
N VAL A 46 -1.79 6.35 -10.55
CA VAL A 46 -1.27 6.49 -9.18
C VAL A 46 -2.08 5.64 -8.20
N LEU A 47 -3.41 5.67 -8.26
CA LEU A 47 -4.27 4.86 -7.40
C LEU A 47 -3.99 3.36 -7.58
N VAL A 48 -3.89 2.89 -8.82
CA VAL A 48 -3.53 1.50 -9.14
C VAL A 48 -2.19 1.12 -8.52
N ALA A 49 -1.16 1.97 -8.68
CA ALA A 49 0.17 1.72 -8.10
C ALA A 49 0.10 1.61 -6.57
N GLU A 50 -0.56 2.54 -5.91
CA GLU A 50 -0.67 2.57 -4.45
C GLU A 50 -1.44 1.36 -3.89
N VAL A 51 -2.52 0.93 -4.57
CA VAL A 51 -3.24 -0.29 -4.19
C VAL A 51 -2.38 -1.55 -4.43
N MET A 52 -1.61 -1.61 -5.53
CA MET A 52 -0.69 -2.72 -5.78
C MET A 52 0.45 -2.79 -4.76
N LEU A 53 0.95 -1.67 -4.30
CA LEU A 53 2.06 -1.57 -3.34
C LEU A 53 1.67 -1.98 -1.91
N GLN A 54 0.37 -2.04 -1.57
CA GLN A 54 -0.08 -2.51 -0.26
C GLN A 54 0.43 -3.94 -0.01
N GLN A 55 1.39 -4.10 0.89
CA GLN A 55 2.00 -5.38 1.28
C GLN A 55 2.60 -6.21 0.11
N THR A 56 2.93 -5.57 -1.01
CA THR A 56 3.58 -6.21 -2.15
C THR A 56 4.94 -5.58 -2.40
N ARG A 57 5.91 -6.39 -2.77
CA ARG A 57 7.28 -5.94 -3.08
C ARG A 57 7.27 -5.05 -4.32
N VAL A 58 8.09 -4.00 -4.28
CA VAL A 58 8.23 -3.00 -5.34
C VAL A 58 8.57 -3.61 -6.71
N ASP A 59 9.47 -4.59 -6.74
CA ASP A 59 9.88 -5.29 -7.97
C ASP A 59 8.70 -5.97 -8.68
N ARG A 60 7.83 -6.66 -7.94
CA ARG A 60 6.62 -7.29 -8.49
C ARG A 60 5.63 -6.27 -9.04
N VAL A 61 5.47 -5.14 -8.34
CA VAL A 61 4.58 -4.08 -8.81
C VAL A 61 5.14 -3.42 -10.06
N ALA A 62 6.46 -3.20 -10.12
CA ALA A 62 7.11 -2.59 -11.28
C ALA A 62 6.92 -3.40 -12.58
N GLU A 63 6.83 -4.73 -12.46
CA GLU A 63 6.52 -5.62 -13.59
C GLU A 63 5.04 -5.58 -13.97
N ARG A 64 4.13 -5.57 -12.97
CA ARG A 64 2.69 -5.76 -13.18
C ARG A 64 1.92 -4.48 -13.52
N TRP A 65 2.31 -3.37 -12.93
CA TRP A 65 1.61 -2.09 -13.09
C TRP A 65 1.49 -1.63 -14.55
N PRO A 66 2.55 -1.67 -15.40
CA PRO A 66 2.40 -1.26 -16.80
C PRO A 66 1.44 -2.17 -17.56
N ARG A 67 1.48 -3.49 -17.32
CA ARG A 67 0.60 -4.46 -17.96
C ARG A 67 -0.87 -4.23 -17.59
N PHE A 68 -1.11 -3.98 -16.30
CA PHE A 68 -2.46 -3.67 -15.82
C PHE A 68 -3.03 -2.41 -16.47
N LEU A 69 -2.22 -1.36 -16.63
CA LEU A 69 -2.66 -0.13 -17.28
C LEU A 69 -2.83 -0.25 -18.80
N ILE A 70 -2.11 -1.17 -19.46
CA ILE A 70 -2.40 -1.51 -20.86
C ILE A 70 -3.81 -2.12 -20.97
N ARG A 71 -4.19 -3.01 -20.07
CA ARG A 71 -5.51 -3.65 -20.06
C ARG A 71 -6.61 -2.72 -19.56
N PHE A 72 -6.32 -1.91 -18.52
CA PHE A 72 -7.25 -1.01 -17.87
C PHE A 72 -6.67 0.42 -17.79
N PRO A 73 -6.63 1.14 -18.93
CA PRO A 73 -5.97 2.44 -19.00
C PRO A 73 -6.66 3.55 -18.21
N ASN A 74 -7.91 3.36 -17.81
CA ASN A 74 -8.70 4.35 -17.07
C ASN A 74 -9.75 3.66 -16.18
N VAL A 75 -10.43 4.46 -15.36
CA VAL A 75 -11.49 3.99 -14.45
C VAL A 75 -12.60 3.27 -15.21
N ALA A 76 -13.04 3.82 -16.33
CA ALA A 76 -14.15 3.27 -17.12
C ALA A 76 -13.83 1.86 -17.65
N SER A 77 -12.64 1.66 -18.19
CA SER A 77 -12.20 0.35 -18.69
C SER A 77 -12.14 -0.72 -17.61
N CYS A 78 -11.78 -0.33 -16.36
CA CYS A 78 -11.78 -1.24 -15.23
C CYS A 78 -13.20 -1.53 -14.71
N ALA A 79 -14.07 -0.51 -14.69
CA ALA A 79 -15.42 -0.63 -14.16
C ALA A 79 -16.36 -1.40 -15.11
N SER A 80 -16.08 -1.41 -16.42
CA SER A 80 -16.97 -2.01 -17.44
C SER A 80 -16.81 -3.50 -17.62
N VAL A 81 -15.75 -4.11 -17.09
CA VAL A 81 -15.52 -5.57 -17.22
C VAL A 81 -16.03 -6.32 -15.99
N PRO A 82 -16.30 -7.63 -16.12
CA PRO A 82 -16.55 -8.48 -14.95
C PRO A 82 -15.38 -8.45 -13.94
N PRO A 83 -15.66 -8.54 -12.62
CA PRO A 83 -14.60 -8.60 -11.60
C PRO A 83 -13.57 -9.70 -11.86
N ALA A 84 -13.98 -10.81 -12.49
CA ALA A 84 -13.12 -11.93 -12.86
C ALA A 84 -11.90 -11.49 -13.67
N GLU A 85 -12.07 -10.57 -14.63
CA GLU A 85 -10.97 -10.09 -15.47
C GLU A 85 -9.94 -9.29 -14.66
N VAL A 86 -10.41 -8.42 -13.77
CA VAL A 86 -9.52 -7.64 -12.89
C VAL A 86 -8.79 -8.55 -11.90
N ILE A 87 -9.47 -9.57 -11.37
CA ILE A 87 -8.86 -10.55 -10.46
C ILE A 87 -7.81 -11.40 -11.21
N ALA A 88 -8.09 -11.82 -12.44
CA ALA A 88 -7.15 -12.59 -13.27
C ALA A 88 -5.88 -11.78 -13.56
N GLU A 89 -6.02 -10.51 -13.96
CA GLU A 89 -4.87 -9.62 -14.24
C GLU A 89 -4.06 -9.32 -12.96
N TRP A 90 -4.70 -9.38 -11.77
CA TRP A 90 -4.04 -9.22 -10.47
C TRP A 90 -3.23 -10.44 -10.02
N SER A 91 -3.36 -11.58 -10.71
CA SER A 91 -2.73 -12.84 -10.32
C SER A 91 -1.21 -12.66 -10.17
N GLY A 92 -0.64 -13.24 -9.09
CA GLY A 92 0.78 -13.13 -8.76
C GLY A 92 1.16 -11.97 -7.83
N LEU A 93 0.31 -10.96 -7.65
CA LEU A 93 0.54 -9.87 -6.69
C LEU A 93 0.23 -10.28 -5.23
N GLY A 94 -0.64 -11.27 -5.04
CA GLY A 94 -1.14 -11.67 -3.73
C GLY A 94 -2.15 -10.67 -3.15
N TYR A 95 -2.72 -10.99 -1.98
CA TYR A 95 -3.76 -10.16 -1.35
C TYR A 95 -4.86 -9.77 -2.34
N ASN A 96 -5.39 -10.74 -3.07
CA ASN A 96 -6.24 -10.58 -4.26
C ASN A 96 -7.56 -9.82 -3.98
N ARG A 97 -8.00 -9.73 -2.70
CA ARG A 97 -9.13 -8.89 -2.29
C ARG A 97 -8.97 -7.42 -2.71
N ARG A 98 -7.73 -6.96 -2.89
CA ARG A 98 -7.45 -5.59 -3.39
C ARG A 98 -7.96 -5.39 -4.82
N ALA A 99 -7.88 -6.43 -5.66
CA ALA A 99 -8.44 -6.38 -7.02
C ALA A 99 -9.95 -6.16 -7.00
N VAL A 100 -10.67 -6.89 -6.11
CA VAL A 100 -12.12 -6.71 -5.93
C VAL A 100 -12.43 -5.29 -5.45
N TYR A 101 -11.68 -4.78 -4.50
CA TYR A 101 -11.88 -3.41 -4.01
C TYR A 101 -11.55 -2.36 -5.06
N LEU A 102 -10.49 -2.53 -5.84
CA LEU A 102 -10.15 -1.61 -6.93
C LEU A 102 -11.24 -1.58 -7.99
N HIS A 103 -11.77 -2.75 -8.40
CA HIS A 103 -12.90 -2.83 -9.31
C HIS A 103 -14.16 -2.14 -8.76
N ARG A 104 -14.50 -2.40 -7.49
CA ARG A 104 -15.64 -1.73 -6.81
C ARG A 104 -15.42 -0.22 -6.71
N ALA A 105 -14.19 0.21 -6.38
CA ALA A 105 -13.84 1.63 -6.34
C ALA A 105 -14.01 2.28 -7.71
N ALA A 106 -13.57 1.62 -8.79
CA ALA A 106 -13.80 2.10 -10.15
C ALA A 106 -15.29 2.26 -10.47
N GLY A 107 -16.13 1.30 -10.08
CA GLY A 107 -17.59 1.41 -10.22
C GLY A 107 -18.19 2.60 -9.45
N VAL A 108 -17.73 2.83 -8.20
CA VAL A 108 -18.18 4.00 -7.41
C VAL A 108 -17.71 5.31 -8.05
N VAL A 109 -16.47 5.37 -8.55
CA VAL A 109 -15.95 6.56 -9.24
C VAL A 109 -16.75 6.86 -10.52
N MET A 110 -17.11 5.84 -11.29
CA MET A 110 -18.00 6.03 -12.45
C MET A 110 -19.37 6.56 -12.04
N ALA A 111 -19.98 5.96 -11.01
CA ALA A 111 -21.36 6.28 -10.62
C ALA A 111 -21.51 7.63 -9.90
N ARG A 112 -20.51 8.05 -9.10
CA ARG A 112 -20.62 9.21 -8.21
C ARG A 112 -19.73 10.38 -8.57
N HIS A 113 -18.65 10.14 -9.33
CA HIS A 113 -17.63 11.12 -9.65
C HIS A 113 -17.41 11.26 -11.17
N GLY A 114 -18.32 10.76 -12.01
CA GLY A 114 -18.24 10.89 -13.47
C GLY A 114 -16.97 10.33 -14.09
N GLY A 115 -16.37 9.30 -13.48
CA GLY A 115 -15.15 8.68 -13.93
C GLY A 115 -13.86 9.40 -13.52
N GLN A 116 -13.94 10.49 -12.75
CA GLN A 116 -12.80 11.24 -12.25
C GLN A 116 -12.45 10.80 -10.83
N ILE A 117 -11.20 10.48 -10.56
CA ILE A 117 -10.73 10.18 -9.20
C ILE A 117 -10.86 11.45 -8.35
N PRO A 118 -11.57 11.42 -7.22
CA PRO A 118 -11.78 12.60 -6.41
C PRO A 118 -10.48 13.12 -5.78
N THR A 119 -10.43 14.43 -5.51
CA THR A 119 -9.28 15.09 -4.88
C THR A 119 -9.48 15.23 -3.37
N GLU A 120 -10.74 15.30 -2.92
CA GLU A 120 -11.03 15.49 -1.51
C GLU A 120 -10.76 14.19 -0.73
N ARG A 121 -10.08 14.35 0.42
CA ARG A 121 -9.65 13.23 1.24
C ARG A 121 -10.82 12.35 1.69
N ALA A 122 -11.91 12.97 2.13
CA ALA A 122 -13.08 12.23 2.62
C ALA A 122 -13.75 11.41 1.50
N GLU A 123 -13.78 11.93 0.28
CA GLU A 123 -14.32 11.21 -0.88
C GLU A 123 -13.41 10.03 -1.30
N LEU A 124 -12.07 10.22 -1.26
CA LEU A 124 -11.12 9.14 -1.50
C LEU A 124 -11.25 8.04 -0.46
N GLU A 125 -11.32 8.38 0.84
CA GLU A 125 -11.46 7.42 1.92
C GLU A 125 -12.82 6.70 1.91
N ALA A 126 -13.84 7.25 1.26
CA ALA A 126 -15.13 6.61 1.05
C ALA A 126 -15.11 5.55 -0.06
N LEU A 127 -14.07 5.51 -0.91
CA LEU A 127 -13.92 4.49 -1.94
C LEU A 127 -13.55 3.13 -1.33
N PRO A 128 -14.12 2.02 -1.84
CA PRO A 128 -13.80 0.68 -1.38
C PRO A 128 -12.30 0.38 -1.38
N GLY A 129 -11.75 -0.03 -0.24
CA GLY A 129 -10.34 -0.42 -0.11
C GLY A 129 -9.34 0.73 -0.04
N ILE A 130 -9.79 1.98 -0.03
CA ILE A 130 -8.95 3.16 0.07
C ILE A 130 -8.96 3.66 1.52
N GLY A 131 -7.85 3.47 2.19
CA GLY A 131 -7.64 3.97 3.55
C GLY A 131 -6.91 5.32 3.57
N PRO A 132 -6.70 5.88 4.79
CA PRO A 132 -6.06 7.19 4.98
C PRO A 132 -4.69 7.33 4.30
N TYR A 133 -3.88 6.27 4.30
CA TYR A 133 -2.59 6.26 3.60
C TYR A 133 -2.76 6.44 2.09
N THR A 134 -3.58 5.58 1.45
CA THR A 134 -3.77 5.60 0.00
C THR A 134 -4.41 6.91 -0.46
N ALA A 135 -5.38 7.44 0.30
CA ALA A 135 -5.98 8.74 0.01
C ALA A 135 -4.93 9.87 0.03
N ARG A 136 -4.05 9.91 1.04
CA ARG A 136 -2.96 10.89 1.11
C ARG A 136 -1.95 10.70 -0.04
N ALA A 137 -1.62 9.46 -0.39
CA ALA A 137 -0.69 9.15 -1.47
C ALA A 137 -1.22 9.63 -2.84
N VAL A 138 -2.50 9.37 -3.15
CA VAL A 138 -3.14 9.88 -4.37
C VAL A 138 -3.12 11.42 -4.40
N ARG A 139 -3.49 12.07 -3.30
CA ARG A 139 -3.45 13.54 -3.21
C ARG A 139 -2.05 14.10 -3.41
N ALA A 140 -1.04 13.48 -2.80
CA ALA A 140 0.34 13.95 -2.90
C ALA A 140 0.97 13.66 -4.26
N PHE A 141 0.69 12.51 -4.87
CA PHE A 141 1.41 12.06 -6.05
C PHE A 141 0.70 12.37 -7.37
N ALA A 142 -0.62 12.43 -7.37
CA ALA A 142 -1.40 12.77 -8.56
C ALA A 142 -1.81 14.24 -8.59
N HIS A 143 -2.30 14.75 -7.46
CA HIS A 143 -2.85 16.11 -7.40
C HIS A 143 -1.87 17.15 -6.82
N GLU A 144 -0.72 16.70 -6.33
CA GLU A 144 0.29 17.54 -5.66
C GLU A 144 -0.26 18.44 -4.54
N VAL A 145 -1.35 18.01 -3.90
CA VAL A 145 -1.91 18.68 -2.73
C VAL A 145 -1.02 18.42 -1.53
N GLU A 146 -0.70 19.45 -0.76
CA GLU A 146 0.17 19.36 0.42
C GLU A 146 -0.36 18.32 1.41
N ALA A 147 0.30 17.17 1.44
CA ALA A 147 0.01 16.05 2.32
C ALA A 147 1.26 15.21 2.51
N ALA A 148 1.58 14.88 3.75
CA ALA A 148 2.65 13.91 4.02
C ALA A 148 2.11 12.48 3.86
N VAL A 149 2.93 11.63 3.26
CA VAL A 149 2.66 10.20 3.09
C VAL A 149 3.53 9.42 4.06
N VAL A 150 2.93 8.85 5.09
CA VAL A 150 3.65 8.13 6.15
C VAL A 150 3.42 6.63 6.00
N ASP A 151 4.39 5.95 5.36
CA ASP A 151 4.48 4.49 5.36
C ASP A 151 5.39 4.00 6.49
N THR A 152 5.66 2.70 6.54
CA THR A 152 6.57 2.10 7.53
C THR A 152 8.01 2.64 7.44
N ASN A 153 8.44 3.08 6.26
CA ASN A 153 9.77 3.66 6.06
C ASN A 153 9.83 5.08 6.63
N VAL A 154 8.85 5.91 6.32
CA VAL A 154 8.76 7.28 6.82
C VAL A 154 8.56 7.28 8.33
N ALA A 155 7.66 6.45 8.87
CA ALA A 155 7.46 6.31 10.31
C ALA A 155 8.75 5.92 11.04
N ARG A 156 9.55 5.01 10.47
CA ARG A 156 10.86 4.60 10.99
C ARG A 156 11.86 5.76 10.98
N ILE A 157 11.95 6.51 9.87
CA ILE A 157 12.82 7.68 9.78
C ILE A 157 12.47 8.68 10.88
N LEU A 158 11.20 9.02 11.04
CA LEU A 158 10.74 9.99 12.02
C LEU A 158 11.03 9.56 13.47
N ALA A 159 10.81 8.29 13.80
CA ALA A 159 11.13 7.76 15.13
C ALA A 159 12.63 7.82 15.42
N ARG A 160 13.48 7.41 14.49
CA ARG A 160 14.94 7.46 14.64
C ARG A 160 15.48 8.89 14.67
N TRP A 161 14.93 9.74 13.84
CA TRP A 161 15.30 11.15 13.80
C TRP A 161 14.96 11.89 15.09
N THR A 162 13.80 11.63 15.68
CA THR A 162 13.40 12.20 16.97
C THR A 162 14.03 11.51 18.17
N GLY A 163 14.61 10.32 17.99
CA GLY A 163 15.19 9.53 19.07
C GLY A 163 14.17 8.90 20.02
N ARG A 164 12.88 8.93 19.68
CA ARG A 164 11.80 8.40 20.54
C ARG A 164 10.75 7.62 19.77
N ARG A 165 10.01 6.78 20.48
CA ARG A 165 8.84 6.11 19.91
C ARG A 165 7.76 7.13 19.60
N LEU A 166 7.09 6.93 18.45
CA LEU A 166 6.00 7.77 18.00
C LEU A 166 4.71 6.97 17.88
N THR A 167 3.60 7.60 18.26
CA THR A 167 2.26 7.16 17.88
C THR A 167 2.02 7.48 16.40
N ALA A 168 1.02 6.83 15.77
CA ALA A 168 0.65 7.14 14.39
C ALA A 168 0.29 8.62 14.18
N ARG A 169 -0.40 9.22 15.16
CA ARG A 169 -0.79 10.63 15.15
C ARG A 169 0.43 11.55 15.22
N GLU A 170 1.36 11.28 16.10
CA GLU A 170 2.61 12.07 16.23
C GLU A 170 3.45 11.99 14.96
N ALA A 171 3.64 10.77 14.41
CA ALA A 171 4.38 10.57 13.16
C ALA A 171 3.74 11.33 12.00
N GLN A 172 2.41 11.27 11.87
CA GLN A 172 1.69 11.99 10.83
C GLN A 172 1.79 13.51 11.01
N ASN A 173 1.60 14.02 12.22
CA ASN A 173 1.72 15.46 12.50
C ASN A 173 3.12 16.00 12.18
N LEU A 174 4.16 15.27 12.60
CA LEU A 174 5.56 15.64 12.28
C LEU A 174 5.81 15.62 10.76
N ALA A 175 5.30 14.62 10.08
CA ALA A 175 5.42 14.51 8.63
C ALA A 175 4.73 15.67 7.92
N ASP A 176 3.47 15.99 8.30
CA ASP A 176 2.70 17.09 7.71
C ASP A 176 3.40 18.45 7.89
N GLN A 177 3.99 18.71 9.08
CA GLN A 177 4.75 19.93 9.36
C GLN A 177 6.06 20.04 8.58
N SER A 178 6.61 18.92 8.10
CA SER A 178 7.90 18.89 7.41
C SER A 178 7.79 19.00 5.89
N VAL A 179 6.58 18.98 5.32
CA VAL A 179 6.39 19.11 3.87
C VAL A 179 6.71 20.55 3.44
N PRO A 180 7.74 20.78 2.60
CA PRO A 180 8.01 22.12 2.10
C PRO A 180 6.95 22.53 1.06
N SER A 181 6.49 23.78 1.13
CA SER A 181 5.48 24.29 0.19
C SER A 181 5.95 24.15 -1.27
N GLY A 182 5.04 23.69 -2.13
CA GLY A 182 5.29 23.47 -3.55
C GLY A 182 6.25 22.32 -3.85
N ARG A 183 6.60 21.46 -2.86
CA ARG A 183 7.55 20.36 -3.03
C ARG A 183 6.97 19.01 -2.58
N VAL A 184 5.67 18.89 -2.45
CA VAL A 184 4.99 17.73 -1.85
C VAL A 184 5.38 16.41 -2.51
N TRP A 185 5.37 16.35 -3.84
CA TRP A 185 5.75 15.14 -4.56
C TRP A 185 7.20 14.73 -4.30
N SER A 186 8.13 15.63 -4.57
CA SER A 186 9.57 15.36 -4.44
C SER A 186 9.96 15.06 -2.99
N TRP A 187 9.34 15.73 -2.03
CA TRP A 187 9.55 15.49 -0.60
C TRP A 187 9.14 14.08 -0.17
N ASN A 188 7.91 13.69 -0.45
CA ASN A 188 7.43 12.37 -0.11
C ASN A 188 8.22 11.26 -0.79
N GLN A 189 8.55 11.40 -2.09
CA GLN A 189 9.38 10.43 -2.80
C GLN A 189 10.78 10.33 -2.19
N THR A 190 11.38 11.45 -1.78
CA THR A 190 12.68 11.49 -1.12
C THR A 190 12.67 10.72 0.21
N LEU A 191 11.64 10.92 1.04
CA LEU A 191 11.51 10.19 2.32
C LEU A 191 11.31 8.68 2.11
N LEU A 192 10.48 8.30 1.14
CA LEU A 192 10.28 6.88 0.79
C LEU A 192 11.59 6.22 0.32
N ASP A 193 12.41 6.93 -0.47
CA ASP A 193 13.70 6.43 -0.93
C ASP A 193 14.75 6.41 0.16
N LEU A 194 14.80 7.42 1.01
CA LEU A 194 15.70 7.46 2.16
C LEU A 194 15.46 6.25 3.08
N GLY A 195 14.20 5.91 3.34
CA GLY A 195 13.84 4.75 4.14
C GLY A 195 14.14 3.41 3.48
N ALA A 196 14.04 3.35 2.16
CA ALA A 196 14.30 2.12 1.42
C ALA A 196 15.80 1.85 1.18
N LEU A 197 16.58 2.91 0.94
CA LEU A 197 17.97 2.80 0.49
C LEU A 197 19.00 3.02 1.61
N THR A 198 18.71 3.90 2.57
CA THR A 198 19.68 4.35 3.59
C THR A 198 19.22 4.02 5.00
N CYS A 199 18.06 4.55 5.41
CA CYS A 199 17.51 4.31 6.74
C CYS A 199 16.74 2.99 6.80
N THR A 200 17.37 1.89 6.42
CA THR A 200 16.73 0.56 6.33
C THR A 200 16.34 0.01 7.70
N ALA A 201 15.46 -1.00 7.73
CA ALA A 201 14.92 -1.53 8.98
C ALA A 201 15.98 -2.27 9.82
N ARG A 202 16.84 -3.06 9.18
CA ARG A 202 17.79 -3.96 9.88
C ARG A 202 19.20 -3.38 9.98
N VAL A 203 19.70 -2.85 8.88
CA VAL A 203 21.09 -2.35 8.77
C VAL A 203 21.06 -0.97 8.11
N PRO A 204 20.76 0.11 8.87
CA PRO A 204 20.78 1.45 8.32
C PRO A 204 22.22 1.92 8.05
N ASP A 205 22.42 2.58 6.92
CA ASP A 205 23.69 3.22 6.59
C ASP A 205 23.74 4.67 7.12
N CYS A 206 23.93 4.79 8.44
CA CYS A 206 23.95 6.09 9.10
C CYS A 206 25.13 6.97 8.64
N LYS A 207 26.24 6.36 8.20
CA LYS A 207 27.43 7.12 7.73
C LYS A 207 27.17 7.87 6.43
N ARG A 208 26.31 7.35 5.57
CA ARG A 208 25.92 7.96 4.29
C ARG A 208 24.56 8.68 4.34
N CYS A 209 23.95 8.73 5.53
CA CYS A 209 22.63 9.33 5.68
C CYS A 209 22.70 10.87 5.64
N PRO A 210 21.92 11.55 4.78
CA PRO A 210 21.91 13.01 4.72
C PRO A 210 21.38 13.68 6.00
N LEU A 211 20.78 12.90 6.89
CA LEU A 211 20.27 13.36 8.19
C LEU A 211 21.21 13.04 9.36
N ALA A 212 22.37 12.42 9.12
CA ALA A 212 23.24 11.87 10.18
C ALA A 212 23.57 12.89 11.28
N ASP A 213 23.97 14.10 10.91
CA ASP A 213 24.41 15.13 11.86
C ASP A 213 23.30 15.65 12.77
N ARG A 214 22.05 15.46 12.37
CA ARG A 214 20.85 15.94 13.08
C ARG A 214 19.99 14.83 13.64
N CYS A 215 20.29 13.58 13.29
CA CYS A 215 19.53 12.42 13.74
C CYS A 215 19.81 12.15 15.22
N ALA A 216 18.78 12.09 16.03
CA ALA A 216 18.94 11.86 17.46
C ALA A 216 19.42 10.43 17.80
N TRP A 217 19.06 9.43 16.98
CA TRP A 217 19.47 8.04 17.23
C TRP A 217 20.84 7.69 16.65
N ARG A 218 21.17 8.14 15.45
CA ARG A 218 22.46 7.90 14.73
C ARG A 218 22.93 6.44 14.63
N GLY A 219 22.09 5.47 14.94
CA GLY A 219 22.45 4.05 14.97
C GLY A 219 22.97 3.56 16.32
N GLU A 220 22.91 4.37 17.37
CA GLU A 220 23.42 4.07 18.71
C GLU A 220 22.29 3.73 19.67
N GLY A 221 22.55 2.74 20.56
CA GLY A 221 21.58 2.32 21.57
C GLY A 221 20.34 1.62 21.00
N SER A 222 19.27 1.63 21.78
CA SER A 222 17.99 1.02 21.42
C SER A 222 17.33 1.75 20.25
N ASP A 223 16.96 1.02 19.20
CA ASP A 223 16.28 1.60 18.03
C ASP A 223 14.86 2.08 18.41
N PRO A 224 14.58 3.39 18.39
CA PRO A 224 13.28 3.95 18.75
C PRO A 224 12.18 3.59 17.76
N ALA A 225 12.53 3.15 16.54
CA ALA A 225 11.56 2.65 15.57
C ALA A 225 10.92 1.34 16.03
N ARG A 226 11.59 0.55 16.86
CA ARG A 226 11.01 -0.68 17.42
C ARG A 226 9.87 -0.34 18.36
N GLY A 227 8.66 -0.78 18.01
CA GLY A 227 7.44 -0.50 18.76
C GLY A 227 6.84 0.88 18.51
N SER A 228 7.37 1.67 17.56
CA SER A 228 6.66 2.83 17.02
C SER A 228 5.50 2.38 16.13
N ALA A 229 4.42 3.15 16.14
CA ALA A 229 3.28 2.89 15.28
C ALA A 229 3.67 3.02 13.79
N GLY A 230 3.08 2.17 12.95
CA GLY A 230 3.37 2.13 11.51
C GLY A 230 4.61 1.31 11.14
N VAL A 231 5.43 0.89 12.11
CA VAL A 231 6.54 -0.03 11.86
C VAL A 231 6.02 -1.46 11.99
N SER A 232 5.89 -2.16 10.85
CA SER A 232 5.31 -3.51 10.81
C SER A 232 6.18 -4.56 11.50
N GLY A 233 5.53 -5.50 12.19
CA GLY A 233 6.13 -6.76 12.63
C GLY A 233 6.40 -7.70 11.46
N GLY A 234 7.11 -8.80 11.72
CA GLY A 234 7.35 -9.86 10.73
C GLY A 234 6.05 -10.56 10.32
N GLN A 235 5.98 -11.00 9.07
CA GLN A 235 4.92 -11.88 8.59
C GLN A 235 5.31 -13.35 8.77
N THR A 236 4.31 -14.22 8.97
CA THR A 236 4.51 -15.67 8.95
C THR A 236 5.07 -16.15 7.60
N PRO A 237 5.83 -17.25 7.54
CA PRO A 237 6.31 -17.82 6.28
C PRO A 237 5.19 -17.96 5.25
N PHE A 238 5.52 -17.73 3.98
CA PHE A 238 4.55 -17.83 2.88
C PHE A 238 4.31 -19.28 2.46
N GLU A 239 5.39 -20.08 2.44
CA GLU A 239 5.35 -21.47 2.03
C GLU A 239 4.42 -22.29 2.96
N GLY A 240 3.55 -23.08 2.37
CA GLY A 240 2.57 -23.89 3.10
C GLY A 240 1.44 -23.10 3.79
N SER A 241 1.40 -21.77 3.68
CA SER A 241 0.39 -20.93 4.36
C SER A 241 -0.95 -20.90 3.62
N ASP A 242 -2.02 -20.53 4.35
CA ASP A 242 -3.34 -20.29 3.74
C ASP A 242 -3.27 -19.20 2.64
N ARG A 243 -2.35 -18.22 2.77
CA ARG A 243 -2.11 -17.20 1.74
C ARG A 243 -1.63 -17.79 0.43
N GLN A 244 -0.77 -18.82 0.50
CA GLN A 244 -0.28 -19.51 -0.69
C GLN A 244 -1.42 -20.29 -1.37
N GLY A 245 -2.18 -21.08 -0.61
CA GLY A 245 -3.32 -21.83 -1.14
C GLY A 245 -4.40 -20.93 -1.76
N ARG A 246 -4.72 -19.81 -1.09
CA ARG A 246 -5.62 -18.76 -1.66
C ARG A 246 -5.11 -18.24 -3.01
N GLY A 247 -3.81 -17.98 -3.11
CA GLY A 247 -3.20 -17.49 -4.36
C GLY A 247 -3.23 -18.53 -5.47
N ARG A 248 -2.97 -19.80 -5.15
CA ARG A 248 -3.04 -20.92 -6.09
C ARG A 248 -4.45 -21.13 -6.65
N LEU A 249 -5.46 -21.12 -5.77
CA LEU A 249 -6.84 -21.27 -6.21
C LEU A 249 -7.27 -20.12 -7.13
N VAL A 250 -6.99 -18.87 -6.78
CA VAL A 250 -7.33 -17.72 -7.64
C VAL A 250 -6.64 -17.83 -9.01
N ALA A 251 -5.39 -18.29 -9.05
CA ALA A 251 -4.67 -18.53 -10.30
C ALA A 251 -5.31 -19.66 -11.14
N ALA A 252 -5.74 -20.74 -10.51
CA ALA A 252 -6.44 -21.84 -11.18
C ALA A 252 -7.79 -21.37 -11.75
N LEU A 253 -8.55 -20.59 -10.97
CA LEU A 253 -9.84 -20.06 -11.38
C LEU A 253 -9.78 -19.04 -12.53
N ALA A 254 -8.61 -18.44 -12.77
CA ALA A 254 -8.41 -17.57 -13.94
C ALA A 254 -8.46 -18.38 -15.26
N GLY A 255 -8.22 -19.69 -15.21
CA GLY A 255 -8.37 -20.61 -16.34
C GLY A 255 -9.73 -21.27 -16.46
N GLY A 256 -10.65 -21.04 -15.52
CA GLY A 256 -11.99 -21.60 -15.50
C GLY A 256 -12.42 -22.13 -14.12
N PRO A 257 -13.66 -22.60 -13.99
CA PRO A 257 -14.19 -23.15 -12.75
C PRO A 257 -13.39 -24.35 -12.24
N VAL A 258 -13.26 -24.44 -10.93
CA VAL A 258 -12.65 -25.57 -10.21
C VAL A 258 -13.75 -26.35 -9.50
N THR A 259 -13.87 -27.64 -9.83
CA THR A 259 -14.85 -28.52 -9.16
C THR A 259 -14.45 -28.76 -7.70
N ASP A 260 -15.45 -29.10 -6.88
CA ASP A 260 -15.23 -29.38 -5.46
C ASP A 260 -14.17 -30.45 -5.24
N GLY A 261 -14.21 -31.56 -5.99
CA GLY A 261 -13.23 -32.64 -5.90
C GLY A 261 -11.79 -32.27 -6.29
N ARG A 262 -11.59 -31.14 -7.00
CA ARG A 262 -10.25 -30.61 -7.38
C ARG A 262 -9.78 -29.46 -6.52
N LEU A 263 -10.59 -29.03 -5.54
CA LEU A 263 -10.34 -27.85 -4.74
C LEU A 263 -9.02 -27.97 -3.95
N ALA A 264 -8.84 -29.08 -3.24
CA ALA A 264 -7.66 -29.33 -2.42
C ALA A 264 -6.37 -29.36 -3.25
N ASP A 265 -6.40 -30.05 -4.40
CA ASP A 265 -5.28 -30.09 -5.36
C ASP A 265 -4.96 -28.69 -5.89
N ALA A 266 -5.97 -27.92 -6.30
CA ALA A 266 -5.79 -26.59 -6.82
C ALA A 266 -5.16 -25.63 -5.80
N MET A 267 -5.40 -25.85 -4.49
CA MET A 267 -4.78 -25.10 -3.41
C MET A 267 -3.40 -25.63 -3.00
N GLY A 268 -3.02 -26.83 -3.48
CA GLY A 268 -1.77 -27.52 -3.15
C GLY A 268 -1.82 -28.23 -1.79
N TRP A 269 -2.98 -28.72 -1.40
CA TRP A 269 -3.23 -29.51 -0.18
C TRP A 269 -4.05 -30.78 -0.50
N PRO A 270 -3.54 -31.70 -1.37
CA PRO A 270 -4.32 -32.85 -1.85
C PRO A 270 -4.84 -33.74 -0.72
N GLU A 271 -4.15 -33.78 0.41
CA GLU A 271 -4.52 -34.60 1.58
C GLU A 271 -5.30 -33.82 2.65
N ASP A 272 -5.64 -32.54 2.43
CA ASP A 272 -6.28 -31.69 3.44
C ASP A 272 -7.51 -30.94 2.86
N ALA A 273 -8.54 -31.72 2.52
CA ALA A 273 -9.78 -31.19 1.96
C ALA A 273 -10.51 -30.25 2.93
N ASP A 274 -10.51 -30.54 4.23
CA ASP A 274 -11.14 -29.71 5.25
C ASP A 274 -10.53 -28.31 5.30
N ARG A 275 -9.20 -28.22 5.22
CA ARG A 275 -8.50 -26.94 5.12
C ARG A 275 -8.87 -26.20 3.86
N ALA A 276 -8.93 -26.90 2.72
CA ALA A 276 -9.29 -26.30 1.44
C ALA A 276 -10.71 -25.69 1.49
N HIS A 277 -11.68 -26.42 2.02
CA HIS A 277 -13.06 -25.94 2.20
C HIS A 277 -13.15 -24.74 3.17
N ARG A 278 -12.46 -24.81 4.29
CA ARG A 278 -12.38 -23.67 5.22
C ARG A 278 -11.81 -22.41 4.55
N VAL A 279 -10.74 -22.58 3.79
CA VAL A 279 -10.04 -21.45 3.14
C VAL A 279 -10.83 -20.91 1.94
N VAL A 280 -11.47 -21.75 1.12
CA VAL A 280 -12.34 -21.25 0.03
C VAL A 280 -13.53 -20.48 0.59
N GLY A 281 -14.10 -20.88 1.73
CA GLY A 281 -15.13 -20.11 2.43
C GLY A 281 -14.70 -18.66 2.72
N THR A 282 -13.42 -18.45 3.09
CA THR A 282 -12.88 -17.09 3.28
C THR A 282 -12.76 -16.32 1.97
N LEU A 283 -12.49 -16.98 0.86
CA LEU A 283 -12.44 -16.34 -0.47
C LEU A 283 -13.83 -15.96 -0.96
N VAL A 284 -14.84 -16.78 -0.68
CA VAL A 284 -16.26 -16.47 -0.96
C VAL A 284 -16.70 -15.26 -0.14
N ALA A 285 -16.40 -15.24 1.16
CA ALA A 285 -16.71 -14.10 2.03
C ALA A 285 -16.01 -12.81 1.59
N ASP A 286 -14.81 -12.90 1.05
CA ASP A 286 -14.06 -11.77 0.49
C ASP A 286 -14.59 -11.31 -0.90
N GLY A 287 -15.51 -12.06 -1.51
CA GLY A 287 -16.02 -11.80 -2.85
C GLY A 287 -15.03 -12.08 -3.98
N LEU A 288 -14.03 -12.92 -3.72
CA LEU A 288 -13.03 -13.36 -4.69
C LEU A 288 -13.45 -14.61 -5.45
N VAL A 289 -14.37 -15.38 -4.88
CA VAL A 289 -14.88 -16.63 -5.43
C VAL A 289 -16.39 -16.67 -5.26
N VAL A 290 -17.08 -17.24 -6.22
CA VAL A 290 -18.51 -17.58 -6.15
C VAL A 290 -18.69 -19.08 -6.28
N VAL A 291 -19.72 -19.59 -5.61
CA VAL A 291 -20.17 -20.99 -5.78
C VAL A 291 -21.06 -21.04 -7.01
N CYS A 292 -20.83 -21.98 -7.91
CA CYS A 292 -21.62 -22.22 -9.11
C CYS A 292 -21.95 -23.72 -9.26
N ALA A 293 -22.75 -24.08 -10.26
CA ALA A 293 -23.17 -25.48 -10.47
C ALA A 293 -21.97 -26.43 -10.73
N SER A 294 -20.88 -25.92 -11.29
CA SER A 294 -19.64 -26.68 -11.56
C SER A 294 -18.62 -26.64 -10.42
N GLY A 295 -18.91 -26.00 -9.28
CA GLY A 295 -18.03 -25.86 -8.12
C GLY A 295 -17.76 -24.39 -7.78
N TYR A 296 -16.57 -23.91 -8.01
CA TYR A 296 -16.11 -22.56 -7.65
C TYR A 296 -15.65 -21.81 -8.91
N ALA A 297 -15.96 -20.51 -9.00
CA ALA A 297 -15.56 -19.64 -10.12
C ALA A 297 -15.17 -18.24 -9.62
N LEU A 298 -14.50 -17.45 -10.47
CA LEU A 298 -14.35 -16.02 -10.23
C LEU A 298 -15.69 -15.29 -10.43
N PRO A 299 -15.96 -14.18 -9.70
CA PRO A 299 -17.22 -13.44 -9.83
C PRO A 299 -17.40 -12.87 -11.23
N GLY A 300 -18.55 -13.13 -11.87
CA GLY A 300 -18.83 -12.72 -13.23
C GLY A 300 -18.17 -13.61 -14.29
N TRP A 301 -17.72 -14.79 -13.90
CA TRP A 301 -17.35 -15.82 -14.87
C TRP A 301 -18.60 -16.27 -15.63
N GLU A 302 -18.64 -16.02 -16.92
CA GLU A 302 -19.63 -16.59 -17.83
C GLU A 302 -19.01 -17.83 -18.46
N SER A 303 -19.69 -18.99 -18.36
CA SER A 303 -19.35 -20.16 -19.16
C SER A 303 -19.49 -19.74 -20.60
N GLY A 304 -18.36 -19.58 -21.31
CA GLY A 304 -18.40 -19.36 -22.75
C GLY A 304 -19.26 -20.44 -23.38
N THR A 305 -20.37 -20.02 -24.00
CA THR A 305 -21.21 -20.83 -24.85
C THR A 305 -20.45 -21.18 -26.10
#